data_76a96ecf0f508919bfcc72da65c116b4
#
_entry.id   76a96ecf0f508919bfcc72da65c116b4
#
_cell.length_a   1.000
_cell.length_b   1.000
_cell.length_c   1.000
_cell.angle_alpha   90.00
_cell.angle_beta   90.00
_cell.angle_gamma   90.00
#
_symmetry.space_group_name_H-M   'P 1'
#
loop_
_entity.id
_entity.type
_entity.pdbx_description
1 polymer ?
#
loop_
_entity_poly.entity_id
_entity_poly.type
_entity_poly.pdbx_seq_one_letter_code
_entity_poly.pdbx_strand_id
1 'polypeptide(L)'
;MLRDIKEAIRRGATVPGGYCGLYGTDAAAIATGIAMSTILKATPLTDHERRTANMMTSRALAAIASNRGDRCCKRSTFTAIESANQYFKEVLGVELEHIPVSKLKCEHSFRNKNCAKADCRFYA
;
A
#
# COMPACT_ATOMS: atom_id res chain seq x y z
N MET A 1 8.06 13.31 13.90
CA MET A 1 7.67 13.00 12.51
C MET A 1 8.82 12.40 11.68
N LEU A 2 9.96 13.06 11.57
CA LEU A 2 11.09 12.51 10.82
C LEU A 2 11.54 11.14 11.34
N ARG A 3 11.54 10.96 12.66
CA ARG A 3 11.86 9.68 13.30
C ARG A 3 10.89 8.59 12.84
N ASP A 4 9.61 8.89 12.76
CA ASP A 4 8.60 7.92 12.35
C ASP A 4 8.74 7.54 10.88
N ILE A 5 9.08 8.49 10.02
CA ILE A 5 9.35 8.22 8.60
C ILE A 5 10.56 7.30 8.46
N LYS A 6 11.64 7.59 9.16
CA LYS A 6 12.85 6.76 9.12
C LYS A 6 12.58 5.35 9.64
N GLU A 7 11.82 5.22 10.72
CA GLU A 7 11.45 3.91 11.27
C GLU A 7 10.57 3.12 10.30
N ALA A 8 9.60 3.77 9.67
CA ALA A 8 8.76 3.11 8.67
C ALA A 8 9.58 2.61 7.48
N ILE A 9 10.51 3.42 6.99
CA ILE A 9 11.42 3.02 5.90
C ILE A 9 12.28 1.83 6.32
N ARG A 10 12.84 1.87 7.53
CA ARG A 10 13.66 0.78 8.06
C ARG A 10 12.89 -0.54 8.11
N ARG A 11 11.64 -0.51 8.62
CA ARG A 11 10.79 -1.71 8.67
C ARG A 11 10.43 -2.18 7.27
N GLY A 12 10.03 -1.27 6.38
CA GLY A 12 9.66 -1.61 5.01
C GLY A 12 10.79 -2.29 4.23
N ALA A 13 12.02 -1.88 4.48
CA ALA A 13 13.20 -2.44 3.82
C ALA A 13 13.45 -3.92 4.17
N THR A 14 12.85 -4.43 5.24
CA THR A 14 12.99 -5.85 5.63
C THR A 14 12.01 -6.78 4.91
N VAL A 15 11.02 -6.24 4.19
CA VAL A 15 10.02 -7.06 3.50
C VAL A 15 10.60 -7.56 2.18
N PRO A 16 10.74 -8.90 2.00
CA PRO A 16 11.29 -9.46 0.77
C PRO A 16 10.38 -9.24 -0.45
N GLY A 17 11.01 -9.18 -1.63
CA GLY A 17 10.28 -9.18 -2.88
C GLY A 17 9.65 -10.54 -3.18
N GLY A 18 8.57 -10.53 -3.98
CA GLY A 18 7.91 -11.77 -4.42
C GLY A 18 6.88 -12.33 -3.45
N TYR A 19 6.73 -11.78 -2.26
CA TYR A 19 5.74 -12.23 -1.29
C TYR A 19 4.30 -12.11 -1.82
N CYS A 20 4.05 -11.20 -2.76
CA CYS A 20 2.72 -10.99 -3.33
C CYS A 20 2.09 -12.27 -3.88
N GLY A 21 2.89 -13.11 -4.56
CA GLY A 21 2.40 -14.38 -5.09
C GLY A 21 2.75 -15.59 -4.22
N LEU A 22 3.87 -15.54 -3.54
CA LEU A 22 4.37 -16.71 -2.80
C LEU A 22 3.80 -16.82 -1.40
N TYR A 23 3.52 -15.70 -0.74
CA TYR A 23 3.06 -15.70 0.65
C TYR A 23 1.68 -15.06 0.83
N GLY A 24 1.04 -14.66 -0.28
CA GLY A 24 -0.28 -14.06 -0.23
C GLY A 24 -0.33 -12.71 0.45
N THR A 25 0.77 -11.97 0.43
CA THR A 25 0.84 -10.63 1.02
C THR A 25 1.79 -9.75 0.21
N ASP A 26 1.36 -8.54 -0.08
CA ASP A 26 2.08 -7.61 -0.96
C ASP A 26 2.82 -6.55 -0.14
N ALA A 27 4.08 -6.31 -0.48
CA ALA A 27 4.91 -5.36 0.24
C ALA A 27 4.32 -3.94 0.24
N ALA A 28 3.63 -3.53 -0.81
CA ALA A 28 2.98 -2.22 -0.84
C ALA A 28 1.85 -2.13 0.20
N ALA A 29 1.08 -3.20 0.38
CA ALA A 29 0.06 -3.27 1.42
C ALA A 29 0.69 -3.29 2.81
N ILE A 30 1.73 -4.09 3.00
CA ILE A 30 2.45 -4.15 4.28
C ILE A 30 2.99 -2.75 4.65
N ALA A 31 3.50 -2.01 3.68
CA ALA A 31 4.03 -0.67 3.92
C ALA A 31 2.97 0.29 4.49
N THR A 32 1.72 0.20 4.04
CA THR A 32 0.65 1.03 4.61
C THR A 32 0.36 0.68 6.07
N GLY A 33 0.39 -0.61 6.40
CA GLY A 33 0.25 -1.09 7.77
C GLY A 33 1.43 -0.66 8.65
N ILE A 34 2.64 -0.69 8.12
CA ILE A 34 3.84 -0.20 8.82
C ILE A 34 3.68 1.30 9.13
N ALA A 35 3.24 2.10 8.16
CA ALA A 35 3.01 3.53 8.37
C ALA A 35 1.99 3.78 9.48
N MET A 36 0.86 3.10 9.45
CA MET A 36 -0.17 3.21 10.49
C MET A 36 0.39 2.77 11.85
N SER A 37 1.09 1.65 11.89
CA SER A 37 1.72 1.12 13.11
C SER A 37 2.70 2.13 13.71
N THR A 38 3.50 2.75 12.88
CA THR A 38 4.51 3.73 13.33
C THR A 38 3.83 4.97 13.90
N ILE A 39 2.80 5.49 13.23
CA ILE A 39 2.06 6.67 13.69
C ILE A 39 1.37 6.41 15.02
N LEU A 40 0.73 5.26 15.16
CA LEU A 40 -0.03 4.88 16.36
C LEU A 40 0.84 4.31 17.48
N LYS A 41 2.13 4.11 17.24
CA LYS A 41 3.04 3.44 18.18
C LYS A 41 2.54 2.04 18.55
N ALA A 42 2.02 1.32 17.56
CA ALA A 42 1.51 -0.03 17.77
C ALA A 42 2.61 -1.01 18.14
N THR A 43 2.27 -1.93 19.04
CA THR A 43 3.12 -3.07 19.40
C THR A 43 2.28 -4.33 19.42
N PRO A 44 2.89 -5.53 19.50
CA PRO A 44 2.10 -6.75 19.66
C PRO A 44 1.21 -6.77 20.89
N LEU A 45 1.45 -5.88 21.86
CA LEU A 45 0.71 -5.84 23.13
C LEU A 45 -0.32 -4.71 23.20
N THR A 46 -0.42 -3.86 22.19
CA THR A 46 -1.42 -2.78 22.14
C THR A 46 -2.62 -3.22 21.30
N ASP A 47 -3.77 -3.41 21.93
CA ASP A 47 -4.95 -3.99 21.25
C ASP A 47 -5.46 -3.13 20.10
N HIS A 48 -5.88 -1.91 20.38
CA HIS A 48 -6.51 -1.03 19.39
C HIS A 48 -5.55 -0.67 18.25
N GLU A 49 -4.35 -0.25 18.60
CA GLU A 49 -3.33 0.19 17.64
C GLU A 49 -2.90 -0.95 16.74
N ARG A 50 -2.68 -2.14 17.31
CA ARG A 50 -2.32 -3.34 16.56
C ARG A 50 -3.42 -3.73 15.57
N ARG A 51 -4.68 -3.73 16.01
CA ARG A 51 -5.81 -4.06 15.14
C ARG A 51 -5.96 -3.04 14.01
N THR A 52 -5.78 -1.76 14.32
CA THR A 52 -5.88 -0.68 13.33
C THR A 52 -4.80 -0.80 12.26
N ALA A 53 -3.56 -1.08 12.67
CA ALA A 53 -2.46 -1.29 11.73
C ALA A 53 -2.72 -2.51 10.82
N ASN A 54 -3.20 -3.62 11.38
CA ASN A 54 -3.55 -4.80 10.60
C ASN A 54 -4.72 -4.53 9.65
N MET A 55 -5.71 -3.77 10.08
CA MET A 55 -6.84 -3.41 9.22
C MET A 55 -6.37 -2.55 8.05
N MET A 56 -5.42 -1.64 8.25
CA MET A 56 -4.85 -0.86 7.16
C MET A 56 -4.23 -1.77 6.09
N THR A 57 -3.40 -2.72 6.50
CA THR A 57 -2.81 -3.69 5.58
C THR A 57 -3.90 -4.51 4.87
N SER A 58 -4.89 -4.97 5.62
CA SER A 58 -6.01 -5.75 5.09
C SER A 58 -6.77 -5.01 3.99
N ARG A 59 -7.08 -3.74 4.20
CA ARG A 59 -7.79 -2.92 3.21
C ARG A 59 -6.96 -2.70 1.95
N ALA A 60 -5.69 -2.38 2.11
CA ALA A 60 -4.79 -2.20 0.98
C ALA A 60 -4.61 -3.51 0.21
N LEU A 61 -4.47 -4.63 0.92
CA LEU A 61 -4.30 -5.95 0.31
C LEU A 61 -5.54 -6.38 -0.47
N ALA A 62 -6.74 -6.15 0.08
CA ALA A 62 -7.98 -6.44 -0.62
C ALA A 62 -8.11 -5.61 -1.92
N ALA A 63 -7.74 -4.34 -1.87
CA ALA A 63 -7.77 -3.48 -3.04
C ALA A 63 -6.76 -3.95 -4.10
N ILE A 64 -5.55 -4.33 -3.69
CA ILE A 64 -4.52 -4.86 -4.59
C ILE A 64 -5.01 -6.17 -5.23
N ALA A 65 -5.58 -7.06 -4.45
CA ALA A 65 -6.09 -8.34 -4.92
C ALA A 65 -7.23 -8.19 -5.93
N SER A 66 -7.95 -7.07 -5.92
CA SER A 66 -9.02 -6.77 -6.86
C SER A 66 -8.51 -6.40 -8.26
N ASN A 67 -7.24 -6.07 -8.40
CA ASN A 67 -6.62 -5.77 -9.69
C ASN A 67 -6.26 -7.06 -10.41
N ARG A 68 -6.55 -7.11 -11.70
CA ARG A 68 -6.16 -8.24 -12.54
C ARG A 68 -4.73 -8.06 -13.08
N GLY A 69 -4.17 -9.17 -13.53
CA GLY A 69 -2.88 -9.19 -14.19
C GLY A 69 -1.77 -9.75 -13.31
N ASP A 70 -0.64 -9.97 -13.93
CA ASP A 70 0.56 -10.47 -13.28
C ASP A 70 1.16 -9.41 -12.35
N ARG A 71 2.24 -9.76 -11.70
CA ARG A 71 2.95 -8.85 -10.79
C ARG A 71 3.21 -7.49 -11.43
N CYS A 72 2.78 -6.44 -10.75
CA CYS A 72 3.09 -5.07 -11.12
C CYS A 72 3.21 -4.21 -9.86
N CYS A 73 4.45 -3.93 -9.45
CA CYS A 73 4.72 -3.17 -8.22
C CYS A 73 4.19 -1.73 -8.29
N LYS A 74 4.17 -1.13 -9.47
CA LYS A 74 3.63 0.22 -9.64
C LYS A 74 2.12 0.25 -9.41
N ARG A 75 1.39 -0.68 -10.00
CA ARG A 75 -0.06 -0.81 -9.78
C ARG A 75 -0.36 -1.05 -8.31
N SER A 76 0.38 -1.96 -7.68
CA SER A 76 0.20 -2.25 -6.25
C SER A 76 0.48 -1.02 -5.39
N THR A 77 1.53 -0.27 -5.68
CA THR A 77 1.89 0.93 -4.93
C THR A 77 0.82 2.02 -5.06
N PHE A 78 0.35 2.30 -6.28
CA PHE A 78 -0.71 3.29 -6.50
C PHE A 78 -1.99 2.89 -5.77
N THR A 79 -2.37 1.62 -5.84
CA THR A 79 -3.55 1.08 -5.18
C THR A 79 -3.42 1.17 -3.65
N ALA A 80 -2.25 0.84 -3.12
CA ALA A 80 -1.98 0.90 -1.68
C ALA A 80 -2.08 2.34 -1.15
N ILE A 81 -1.52 3.30 -1.88
CA ILE A 81 -1.58 4.72 -1.50
C ILE A 81 -3.04 5.21 -1.48
N GLU A 82 -3.84 4.84 -2.47
CA GLU A 82 -5.26 5.18 -2.49
C GLU A 82 -5.99 4.63 -1.26
N SER A 83 -5.76 3.37 -0.93
CA SER A 83 -6.36 2.74 0.23
C SER A 83 -5.91 3.39 1.54
N ALA A 84 -4.64 3.76 1.62
CA ALA A 84 -4.09 4.46 2.79
C ALA A 84 -4.74 5.83 2.96
N ASN A 85 -4.90 6.59 1.88
CA ASN A 85 -5.56 7.90 1.93
C ASN A 85 -6.97 7.79 2.50
N GLN A 86 -7.74 6.81 2.04
CA GLN A 86 -9.11 6.59 2.52
C GLN A 86 -9.14 6.20 4.00
N TYR A 87 -8.32 5.25 4.39
CA TYR A 87 -8.36 4.71 5.75
C TYR A 87 -7.76 5.68 6.78
N PHE A 88 -6.72 6.40 6.41
CA PHE A 88 -6.16 7.44 7.28
C PHE A 88 -7.19 8.53 7.55
N LYS A 89 -7.97 8.91 6.55
CA LYS A 89 -9.06 9.87 6.73
C LYS A 89 -10.13 9.34 7.68
N GLU A 90 -10.55 8.09 7.51
CA GLU A 90 -11.56 7.46 8.37
C GLU A 90 -11.11 7.35 9.82
N VAL A 91 -9.88 6.94 10.07
CA VAL A 91 -9.41 6.59 11.41
C VAL A 91 -8.76 7.76 12.13
N LEU A 92 -7.97 8.57 11.42
CA LEU A 92 -7.19 9.66 12.02
C LEU A 92 -7.76 11.03 11.71
N GLY A 93 -8.75 11.14 10.84
CA GLY A 93 -9.28 12.41 10.38
C GLY A 93 -8.28 13.22 9.57
N VAL A 94 -7.22 12.60 9.08
CA VAL A 94 -6.16 13.26 8.31
C VAL A 94 -6.42 13.09 6.83
N GLU A 95 -6.47 14.20 6.11
CA GLU A 95 -6.58 14.19 4.66
C GLU A 95 -5.20 14.43 4.06
N LEU A 96 -4.66 13.40 3.41
CA LEU A 96 -3.34 13.49 2.77
C LEU A 96 -3.48 14.10 1.39
N GLU A 97 -2.54 14.99 1.05
CA GLU A 97 -2.45 15.53 -0.30
C GLU A 97 -2.10 14.40 -1.28
N HIS A 98 -2.88 14.27 -2.34
CA HIS A 98 -2.70 13.19 -3.32
C HIS A 98 -3.25 13.57 -4.69
N ILE A 99 -2.76 12.89 -5.70
CA ILE A 99 -3.30 13.00 -7.06
C ILE A 99 -4.53 12.09 -7.15
N PRO A 100 -5.70 12.60 -7.59
CA PRO A 100 -6.87 11.74 -7.80
C PRO A 100 -6.55 10.59 -8.75
N VAL A 101 -7.01 9.39 -8.43
CA VAL A 101 -6.75 8.19 -9.23
C VAL A 101 -7.16 8.36 -10.68
N SER A 102 -8.25 9.08 -10.94
CA SER A 102 -8.72 9.37 -12.30
C SER A 102 -7.71 10.14 -13.15
N LYS A 103 -6.78 10.86 -12.51
CA LYS A 103 -5.73 11.64 -13.19
C LYS A 103 -4.38 10.92 -13.20
N LEU A 104 -4.28 9.80 -12.51
CA LEU A 104 -3.02 9.07 -12.40
C LEU A 104 -2.86 8.12 -13.59
N LYS A 105 -1.80 8.32 -14.35
CA LYS A 105 -1.49 7.49 -15.52
C LYS A 105 -0.11 6.89 -15.40
N CYS A 106 0.01 5.63 -15.78
CA CYS A 106 1.27 4.90 -15.75
C CYS A 106 2.14 5.29 -16.95
N GLU A 107 3.37 5.68 -16.67
CA GLU A 107 4.36 6.03 -17.71
C GLU A 107 5.35 4.89 -17.97
N HIS A 108 5.13 3.71 -17.40
CA HIS A 108 6.10 2.61 -17.42
C HIS A 108 5.57 1.32 -18.07
N SER A 109 4.40 1.36 -18.69
CA SER A 109 3.76 0.17 -19.25
C SER A 109 4.65 -0.53 -20.29
N PHE A 110 5.37 0.22 -21.09
CA PHE A 110 6.26 -0.32 -22.12
C PHE A 110 7.47 -1.08 -21.56
N ARG A 111 7.80 -0.88 -20.28
CA ARG A 111 8.93 -1.54 -19.60
C ARG A 111 8.53 -2.85 -18.95
N ASN A 112 7.26 -3.14 -18.87
CA ASN A 112 6.74 -4.34 -18.21
C ASN A 112 6.15 -5.28 -19.25
N LYS A 113 6.84 -6.38 -19.52
CA LYS A 113 6.39 -7.40 -20.48
C LYS A 113 5.05 -8.02 -20.09
N ASN A 114 4.74 -8.02 -18.81
CA ASN A 114 3.52 -8.62 -18.26
C ASN A 114 2.47 -7.55 -17.93
N CYS A 115 2.56 -6.36 -18.52
CA CYS A 115 1.59 -5.30 -18.31
C CYS A 115 0.18 -5.75 -18.69
N ALA A 116 -0.79 -5.52 -17.82
CA ALA A 116 -2.19 -5.85 -18.06
C ALA A 116 -2.86 -4.94 -19.10
N LYS A 117 -2.19 -3.87 -19.51
CA LYS A 117 -2.66 -2.91 -20.51
C LYS A 117 -4.06 -2.39 -20.18
N ALA A 118 -5.02 -2.55 -21.10
CA ALA A 118 -6.37 -2.02 -20.95
C ALA A 118 -7.11 -2.55 -19.71
N ASP A 119 -6.68 -3.68 -19.13
CA ASP A 119 -7.27 -4.22 -17.91
C ASP A 119 -6.74 -3.50 -16.65
N CYS A 120 -5.76 -2.65 -16.80
CA CYS A 120 -5.22 -1.86 -15.69
C CYS A 120 -5.79 -0.44 -15.72
N ARG A 121 -6.39 -0.03 -14.60
CA ARG A 121 -7.00 1.31 -14.50
C ARG A 121 -6.02 2.47 -14.59
N PHE A 122 -4.72 2.20 -14.44
CA PHE A 122 -3.66 3.20 -14.57
C PHE A 122 -3.03 3.22 -15.95
N TYR A 123 -3.46 2.35 -16.86
CA TYR A 123 -2.89 2.29 -18.20
C TYR A 123 -3.16 3.56 -18.98
N ALA A 124 -2.12 4.08 -19.61
CA ALA A 124 -2.21 5.32 -20.39
C ALA A 124 -2.51 5.05 -21.87
#